data_6af47f8a2eab75039e705b36cd58af93
#
_entry.id   6af47f8a2eab75039e705b36cd58af93
#
_cell.length_a   1.000
_cell.length_b   1.000
_cell.length_c   1.000
_cell.angle_alpha   90.00
_cell.angle_beta   90.00
_cell.angle_gamma   90.00
#
_symmetry.space_group_name_H-M   'P 1'
#
loop_
_entity.id
_entity.type
_entity.pdbx_description
1 polymer ?
#
loop_
_entity_poly.entity_id
_entity_poly.type
_entity_poly.pdbx_seq_one_letter_code
_entity_poly.pdbx_strand_id
1 'polypeptide(L)'
;DRNVEFIEQPFKAKMLNETRSLKEFSPLPLFADENSLVSSDIPKIVDCFDGINIKLMKCGGLDEALKMIEIAKHFDMQIMLGCMVESSVGITAAAQLASEAVAVDLDGNLLIDNDPYKGVEIMEGRLHLSPNNYGMGLSLSKQEEGLL
;
A
#
# COMPACT_ATOMS: atom_id res chain seq x y z
N ASP A 1 -2.29 -24.35 -11.61
CA ASP A 1 -1.18 -23.70 -10.91
C ASP A 1 -1.07 -22.28 -11.41
N ARG A 2 -1.40 -21.28 -10.56
CA ARG A 2 -1.54 -19.87 -10.97
C ARG A 2 -0.55 -18.95 -10.29
N ASN A 3 0.47 -19.49 -9.58
CA ASN A 3 1.51 -18.73 -8.86
C ASN A 3 0.92 -17.62 -7.97
N VAL A 4 -0.13 -17.93 -7.22
CA VAL A 4 -0.67 -17.01 -6.21
C VAL A 4 0.32 -16.96 -5.05
N GLU A 5 0.73 -15.77 -4.65
CA GLU A 5 1.77 -15.56 -3.63
C GLU A 5 1.17 -15.31 -2.24
N PHE A 6 0.03 -14.64 -2.17
CA PHE A 6 -0.67 -14.33 -0.92
C PHE A 6 -2.18 -14.14 -1.15
N ILE A 7 -2.93 -14.03 -0.07
CA ILE A 7 -4.36 -13.75 -0.09
C ILE A 7 -4.62 -12.46 0.71
N GLU A 8 -5.23 -11.47 0.07
CA GLU A 8 -5.60 -10.22 0.72
C GLU A 8 -7.06 -10.25 1.16
N GLN A 9 -7.33 -9.89 2.42
CA GLN A 9 -8.64 -9.72 3.06
C GLN A 9 -9.67 -10.77 2.65
N PRO A 10 -9.46 -12.06 2.98
CA PRO A 10 -10.32 -13.15 2.50
C PRO A 10 -11.76 -13.04 3.00
N PHE A 11 -11.97 -12.37 4.13
CA PHE A 11 -13.29 -12.19 4.76
C PHE A 11 -13.55 -10.72 5.11
N LYS A 12 -14.82 -10.40 5.40
CA LYS A 12 -15.20 -9.08 5.91
C LYS A 12 -14.48 -8.80 7.24
N ALA A 13 -14.13 -7.55 7.50
CA ALA A 13 -13.34 -7.13 8.67
C ALA A 13 -13.87 -7.64 10.02
N LYS A 14 -15.19 -7.81 10.19
CA LYS A 14 -15.81 -8.34 11.41
C LYS A 14 -15.64 -9.85 11.61
N MET A 15 -15.14 -10.58 10.62
CA MET A 15 -15.02 -12.05 10.62
C MET A 15 -13.61 -12.50 11.01
N LEU A 16 -13.08 -11.98 12.13
CA LEU A 16 -11.72 -12.29 12.59
C LEU A 16 -11.56 -13.76 13.02
N ASN A 17 -12.60 -14.38 13.56
CA ASN A 17 -12.52 -15.79 13.95
C ASN A 17 -12.38 -16.70 12.73
N GLU A 18 -13.11 -16.42 11.64
CA GLU A 18 -13.02 -17.16 10.39
C GLU A 18 -11.64 -16.93 9.73
N THR A 19 -11.12 -15.70 9.81
CA THR A 19 -9.78 -15.38 9.29
C THR A 19 -8.69 -16.12 10.08
N ARG A 20 -8.78 -16.14 11.41
CA ARG A 20 -7.86 -16.91 12.27
C ARG A 20 -7.88 -18.39 11.95
N SER A 21 -9.08 -18.96 11.80
CA SER A 21 -9.21 -20.37 11.42
C SER A 21 -8.63 -20.64 10.03
N LEU A 22 -8.82 -19.74 9.06
CA LEU A 22 -8.20 -19.88 7.74
C LEU A 22 -6.67 -19.85 7.82
N LYS A 23 -6.11 -18.95 8.63
CA LYS A 23 -4.65 -18.82 8.80
C LYS A 23 -4.00 -20.13 9.28
N GLU A 24 -4.66 -20.91 10.14
CA GLU A 24 -4.13 -22.17 10.67
C GLU A 24 -3.82 -23.23 9.60
N PHE A 25 -4.51 -23.19 8.46
CA PHE A 25 -4.33 -24.20 7.40
C PHE A 25 -4.05 -23.61 5.99
N SER A 26 -4.03 -22.29 5.86
CA SER A 26 -3.70 -21.65 4.58
C SER A 26 -2.26 -21.92 4.18
N PRO A 27 -1.99 -22.43 2.97
CA PRO A 27 -0.64 -22.57 2.47
C PRO A 27 -0.04 -21.23 2.00
N LEU A 28 -0.84 -20.16 1.96
CA LEU A 28 -0.45 -18.82 1.52
C LEU A 28 -0.62 -17.83 2.66
N PRO A 29 0.28 -16.84 2.78
CA PRO A 29 0.16 -15.80 3.78
C PRO A 29 -1.10 -14.95 3.56
N LEU A 30 -1.72 -14.52 4.65
CA LEU A 30 -2.91 -13.68 4.66
C LEU A 30 -2.52 -12.24 4.98
N PHE A 31 -2.92 -11.30 4.13
CA PHE A 31 -2.72 -9.87 4.32
C PHE A 31 -4.02 -9.16 4.70
N ALA A 32 -3.95 -8.30 5.72
CA ALA A 32 -5.07 -7.45 6.12
C ALA A 32 -5.13 -6.18 5.26
N ASP A 33 -6.33 -5.79 4.83
CA ASP A 33 -6.62 -4.47 4.24
C ASP A 33 -7.59 -3.70 5.15
N GLU A 34 -8.88 -4.04 5.14
CA GLU A 34 -9.88 -3.37 5.98
C GLU A 34 -9.68 -3.58 7.48
N ASN A 35 -8.88 -4.54 7.86
CA ASN A 35 -8.51 -4.79 9.27
C ASN A 35 -7.25 -4.05 9.73
N SER A 36 -6.54 -3.32 8.84
CA SER A 36 -5.30 -2.60 9.13
C SER A 36 -5.32 -1.15 8.65
N LEU A 37 -6.30 -0.38 9.11
CA LEU A 37 -6.48 1.00 8.67
C LEU A 37 -5.47 1.96 9.29
N VAL A 38 -5.10 1.73 10.56
CA VAL A 38 -4.16 2.55 11.32
C VAL A 38 -3.26 1.69 12.20
N SER A 39 -2.19 2.26 12.72
CA SER A 39 -1.19 1.56 13.53
C SER A 39 -1.78 0.83 14.76
N SER A 40 -2.81 1.40 15.40
CA SER A 40 -3.48 0.79 16.56
C SER A 40 -4.32 -0.45 16.24
N ASP A 41 -4.54 -0.77 14.98
CA ASP A 41 -5.26 -1.98 14.57
C ASP A 41 -4.35 -3.20 14.51
N ILE A 42 -3.06 -3.00 14.20
CA ILE A 42 -2.10 -4.08 13.97
C ILE A 42 -2.00 -5.05 15.16
N PRO A 43 -1.85 -4.60 16.42
CA PRO A 43 -1.77 -5.54 17.56
C PRO A 43 -3.02 -6.41 17.75
N LYS A 44 -4.17 -6.01 17.20
CA LYS A 44 -5.44 -6.73 17.34
C LYS A 44 -5.60 -7.89 16.35
N ILE A 45 -4.74 -7.94 15.32
CA ILE A 45 -4.89 -8.85 14.17
C ILE A 45 -3.69 -9.77 13.94
N VAL A 46 -2.66 -9.71 14.77
CA VAL A 46 -1.42 -10.49 14.62
C VAL A 46 -1.65 -12.01 14.60
N ASP A 47 -2.69 -12.47 15.23
CA ASP A 47 -3.09 -13.87 15.24
C ASP A 47 -3.99 -14.28 14.06
N CYS A 48 -4.42 -13.30 13.26
CA CYS A 48 -5.32 -13.51 12.12
C CYS A 48 -4.63 -13.35 10.75
N PHE A 49 -3.58 -12.53 10.68
CA PHE A 49 -2.90 -12.19 9.43
C PHE A 49 -1.39 -12.35 9.54
N ASP A 50 -0.73 -12.57 8.41
CA ASP A 50 0.72 -12.67 8.28
C ASP A 50 1.34 -11.34 7.82
N GLY A 51 0.52 -10.45 7.27
CA GLY A 51 0.93 -9.16 6.77
C GLY A 51 -0.21 -8.15 6.77
N ILE A 52 0.14 -6.91 6.46
CA ILE A 52 -0.78 -5.78 6.34
C ILE A 52 -0.61 -5.09 5.00
N ASN A 53 -1.70 -4.55 4.44
CA ASN A 53 -1.67 -3.65 3.29
C ASN A 53 -1.84 -2.20 3.77
N ILE A 54 -0.79 -1.40 3.62
CA ILE A 54 -0.79 0.01 4.00
C ILE A 54 -1.21 0.84 2.79
N LYS A 55 -2.28 1.62 2.93
CA LYS A 55 -2.77 2.58 1.92
C LYS A 55 -2.80 3.98 2.54
N LEU A 56 -2.02 4.91 1.97
CA LEU A 56 -1.89 6.27 2.54
C LEU A 56 -3.24 6.99 2.67
N MET A 57 -4.15 6.78 1.71
CA MET A 57 -5.49 7.33 1.74
C MET A 57 -6.36 6.77 2.87
N LYS A 58 -6.07 5.58 3.38
CA LYS A 58 -6.78 4.98 4.52
C LYS A 58 -6.15 5.39 5.85
N CYS A 59 -4.83 5.33 5.97
CA CYS A 59 -4.14 5.61 7.24
C CYS A 59 -3.95 7.11 7.52
N GLY A 60 -4.11 7.98 6.52
CA GLY A 60 -4.03 9.43 6.69
C GLY A 60 -2.67 10.05 6.35
N GLY A 61 -1.72 9.30 5.80
CA GLY A 61 -0.47 9.82 5.28
C GLY A 61 0.79 9.10 5.77
N LEU A 62 1.95 9.69 5.42
CA LEU A 62 3.26 9.08 5.63
C LEU A 62 3.61 8.82 7.10
N ASP A 63 3.29 9.76 7.99
CA ASP A 63 3.63 9.63 9.42
C ASP A 63 2.95 8.41 10.05
N GLU A 64 1.69 8.18 9.73
CA GLU A 64 0.97 7.01 10.24
C GLU A 64 1.44 5.73 9.55
N ALA A 65 1.71 5.79 8.24
CA ALA A 65 2.27 4.65 7.50
C ALA A 65 3.62 4.20 8.08
N LEU A 66 4.52 5.11 8.44
CA LEU A 66 5.79 4.79 9.09
C LEU A 66 5.58 4.10 10.45
N LYS A 67 4.65 4.58 11.27
CA LYS A 67 4.29 3.89 12.53
C LYS A 67 3.72 2.49 12.28
N MET A 68 2.87 2.32 11.25
CA MET A 68 2.35 1.01 10.86
C MET A 68 3.48 0.06 10.48
N ILE A 69 4.46 0.53 9.71
CA ILE A 69 5.66 -0.23 9.30
C ILE A 69 6.45 -0.68 10.54
N GLU A 70 6.73 0.23 11.47
CA GLU A 70 7.47 -0.09 12.70
C GLU A 70 6.75 -1.13 13.55
N ILE A 71 5.44 -0.97 13.74
CA ILE A 71 4.64 -1.90 14.54
C ILE A 71 4.52 -3.26 13.83
N ALA A 72 4.29 -3.29 12.52
CA ALA A 72 4.24 -4.54 11.76
C ALA A 72 5.55 -5.33 11.88
N LYS A 73 6.70 -4.65 11.73
CA LYS A 73 8.03 -5.25 11.94
C LYS A 73 8.22 -5.78 13.36
N HIS A 74 7.72 -5.08 14.38
CA HIS A 74 7.79 -5.54 15.77
C HIS A 74 7.06 -6.87 15.99
N PHE A 75 6.00 -7.12 15.24
CA PHE A 75 5.21 -8.36 15.29
C PHE A 75 5.58 -9.37 14.19
N ASP A 76 6.72 -9.18 13.50
CA ASP A 76 7.17 -10.03 12.38
C ASP A 76 6.14 -10.17 11.25
N MET A 77 5.28 -9.15 11.07
CA MET A 77 4.29 -9.12 9.98
C MET A 77 4.91 -8.55 8.70
N GLN A 78 4.54 -9.14 7.57
CA GLN A 78 4.92 -8.65 6.26
C GLN A 78 4.17 -7.36 5.91
N ILE A 79 4.77 -6.56 5.04
CA ILE A 79 4.22 -5.27 4.63
C ILE A 79 3.95 -5.30 3.13
N MET A 80 2.74 -4.94 2.75
CA MET A 80 2.33 -4.58 1.41
C MET A 80 2.01 -3.09 1.37
N LEU A 81 2.33 -2.43 0.28
CA LEU A 81 1.86 -1.08 -0.01
C LEU A 81 0.81 -1.15 -1.10
N GLY A 82 -0.39 -0.70 -0.79
CA GLY A 82 -1.47 -0.55 -1.74
C GLY A 82 -1.88 0.89 -1.94
N CYS A 83 -2.85 1.09 -2.81
CA CYS A 83 -3.43 2.40 -3.09
C CYS A 83 -4.96 2.34 -3.20
N MET A 84 -5.55 3.50 -3.33
CA MET A 84 -6.89 3.72 -3.85
C MET A 84 -6.77 4.27 -5.28
N VAL A 85 -7.89 4.58 -5.93
CA VAL A 85 -7.86 5.42 -7.14
C VAL A 85 -7.51 6.83 -6.69
N GLU A 86 -6.29 7.26 -7.00
CA GLU A 86 -5.72 8.51 -6.50
C GLU A 86 -4.69 9.09 -7.48
N SER A 87 -4.30 10.35 -7.28
CA SER A 87 -3.36 11.04 -8.16
C SER A 87 -1.91 10.56 -7.97
N SER A 88 -1.04 10.91 -8.92
CA SER A 88 0.41 10.68 -8.83
C SER A 88 1.04 11.20 -7.54
N VAL A 89 0.43 12.18 -6.86
CA VAL A 89 0.93 12.68 -5.56
C VAL A 89 0.91 11.58 -4.51
N GLY A 90 -0.25 10.94 -4.31
CA GLY A 90 -0.40 9.87 -3.32
C GLY A 90 0.42 8.62 -3.69
N ILE A 91 0.35 8.21 -4.97
CA ILE A 91 1.12 7.06 -5.48
C ILE A 91 2.63 7.28 -5.32
N THR A 92 3.15 8.47 -5.66
CA THR A 92 4.58 8.77 -5.51
C THR A 92 5.00 8.83 -4.04
N ALA A 93 4.13 9.36 -3.17
CA ALA A 93 4.40 9.37 -1.73
C ALA A 93 4.48 7.94 -1.17
N ALA A 94 3.54 7.05 -1.53
CA ALA A 94 3.57 5.65 -1.13
C ALA A 94 4.80 4.92 -1.68
N ALA A 95 5.19 5.20 -2.93
CA ALA A 95 6.36 4.60 -3.57
C ALA A 95 7.69 4.91 -2.84
N GLN A 96 7.78 6.02 -2.07
CA GLN A 96 8.96 6.30 -1.22
C GLN A 96 9.17 5.24 -0.12
N LEU A 97 8.12 4.52 0.24
CA LEU A 97 8.16 3.46 1.27
C LEU A 97 8.37 2.06 0.66
N ALA A 98 8.51 1.93 -0.66
CA ALA A 98 8.51 0.64 -1.36
C ALA A 98 9.63 -0.33 -0.88
N SER A 99 10.77 0.20 -0.39
CA SER A 99 11.86 -0.61 0.16
C SER A 99 11.49 -1.36 1.44
N GLU A 100 10.39 -0.97 2.10
CA GLU A 100 9.90 -1.58 3.34
C GLU A 100 8.90 -2.73 3.08
N ALA A 101 8.45 -2.90 1.84
CA ALA A 101 7.38 -3.81 1.47
C ALA A 101 7.88 -5.03 0.68
N VAL A 102 7.22 -6.18 0.90
CA VAL A 102 7.43 -7.40 0.11
C VAL A 102 6.60 -7.40 -1.18
N ALA A 103 5.52 -6.62 -1.23
CA ALA A 103 4.65 -6.46 -2.38
C ALA A 103 4.19 -5.00 -2.50
N VAL A 104 4.02 -4.52 -3.73
CA VAL A 104 3.60 -3.16 -4.04
C VAL A 104 2.53 -3.20 -5.13
N ASP A 105 1.38 -2.57 -4.86
CA ASP A 105 0.25 -2.39 -5.78
C ASP A 105 -0.13 -0.91 -5.81
N LEU A 106 0.59 -0.12 -6.61
CA LEU A 106 0.54 1.35 -6.67
C LEU A 106 0.25 1.84 -8.10
N ASP A 107 -0.84 1.39 -8.69
CA ASP A 107 -1.27 1.71 -10.04
C ASP A 107 -2.49 2.63 -10.13
N GLY A 108 -3.00 3.10 -8.98
CA GLY A 108 -4.25 3.86 -8.89
C GLY A 108 -4.29 5.15 -9.73
N ASN A 109 -3.15 5.77 -10.02
CA ASN A 109 -3.05 6.94 -10.87
C ASN A 109 -3.24 6.62 -12.36
N LEU A 110 -3.10 5.36 -12.77
CA LEU A 110 -3.39 4.93 -14.15
C LEU A 110 -4.89 4.87 -14.45
N LEU A 111 -5.73 4.94 -13.42
CA LEU A 111 -7.19 4.85 -13.52
C LEU A 111 -7.86 6.23 -13.63
N ILE A 112 -7.09 7.33 -13.66
CA ILE A 112 -7.59 8.70 -13.81
C ILE A 112 -6.95 9.36 -15.03
N ASP A 113 -7.68 10.27 -15.67
CA ASP A 113 -7.24 11.03 -16.85
C ASP A 113 -6.97 12.52 -16.57
N ASN A 114 -7.30 12.98 -15.36
CA ASN A 114 -7.21 14.37 -14.93
C ASN A 114 -6.15 14.59 -13.84
N ASP A 115 -5.08 13.81 -13.84
CA ASP A 115 -4.00 13.96 -12.86
C ASP A 115 -3.22 15.25 -13.12
N PRO A 116 -3.25 16.22 -12.19
CA PRO A 116 -2.53 17.50 -12.36
C PRO A 116 -1.01 17.37 -12.16
N TYR A 117 -0.54 16.21 -11.70
CA TYR A 117 0.88 15.98 -11.43
C TYR A 117 1.42 14.78 -12.20
N LYS A 118 2.74 14.81 -12.39
CA LYS A 118 3.55 13.66 -12.82
C LYS A 118 4.49 13.28 -11.67
N GLY A 119 4.59 12.02 -11.39
CA GLY A 119 5.42 11.48 -10.31
C GLY A 119 6.09 10.19 -10.72
N VAL A 120 5.92 9.13 -9.91
CA VAL A 120 6.42 7.80 -10.23
C VAL A 120 5.89 7.32 -11.58
N GLU A 121 6.77 6.77 -12.40
CA GLU A 121 6.40 6.11 -13.66
C GLU A 121 6.29 4.61 -13.46
N ILE A 122 5.27 4.01 -14.08
CA ILE A 122 5.05 2.57 -14.03
C ILE A 122 5.35 2.01 -15.43
N MET A 123 6.44 1.25 -15.54
CA MET A 123 6.87 0.65 -16.79
C MET A 123 7.11 -0.85 -16.57
N GLU A 124 6.48 -1.68 -17.39
CA GLU A 124 6.63 -3.15 -17.34
C GLU A 124 6.42 -3.74 -15.93
N GLY A 125 5.43 -3.20 -15.17
CA GLY A 125 5.13 -3.61 -13.80
C GLY A 125 6.16 -3.17 -12.75
N ARG A 126 7.02 -2.19 -13.06
CA ARG A 126 8.02 -1.63 -12.15
C ARG A 126 7.78 -0.15 -11.91
N LEU A 127 7.98 0.26 -10.67
CA LEU A 127 7.95 1.66 -10.26
C LEU A 127 9.30 2.32 -10.50
N HIS A 128 9.31 3.45 -11.19
CA HIS A 128 10.50 4.27 -11.46
C HIS A 128 10.33 5.64 -10.82
N LEU A 129 11.04 5.86 -9.72
CA LEU A 129 11.14 7.18 -9.09
C LEU A 129 12.15 8.04 -9.87
N SER A 130 11.81 9.30 -10.12
CA SER A 130 12.72 10.22 -10.82
C SER A 130 13.92 10.58 -9.92
N PRO A 131 15.16 10.26 -10.32
CA PRO A 131 16.35 10.58 -9.52
C PRO A 131 16.72 12.06 -9.55
N ASN A 132 16.15 12.83 -10.48
CA ASN A 132 16.55 14.21 -10.79
C ASN A 132 15.59 15.28 -10.23
N ASN A 133 14.48 14.88 -9.61
CA ASN A 133 13.50 15.81 -9.07
C ASN A 133 13.73 15.99 -7.56
N TYR A 134 13.55 17.22 -7.07
CA TYR A 134 13.62 17.52 -5.62
C TYR A 134 12.40 16.99 -4.87
N GLY A 135 12.53 16.80 -3.57
CA GLY A 135 11.46 16.31 -2.71
C GLY A 135 11.02 14.89 -3.09
N MET A 136 9.73 14.68 -3.31
CA MET A 136 9.18 13.38 -3.71
C MET A 136 9.32 13.06 -5.20
N GLY A 137 9.88 13.97 -6.00
CA GLY A 137 10.03 13.74 -7.43
C GLY A 137 8.80 14.13 -8.27
N LEU A 138 7.92 14.99 -7.75
CA LEU A 138 6.72 15.44 -8.44
C LEU A 138 6.99 16.66 -9.32
N SER A 139 6.26 16.77 -10.44
CA SER A 139 6.18 17.96 -11.29
C SER A 139 4.73 18.19 -11.73
N LEU A 140 4.38 19.42 -12.10
CA LEU A 140 3.07 19.72 -12.68
C LEU A 140 2.94 19.07 -14.07
N SER A 141 1.74 18.62 -14.40
CA SER A 141 1.44 18.19 -15.77
C SER A 141 1.43 19.41 -16.70
N LYS A 142 1.80 19.22 -17.98
CA LYS A 142 1.88 20.34 -18.95
C LYS A 142 0.54 21.05 -19.18
N GLN A 143 -0.59 20.44 -18.83
CA GLN A 143 -1.92 21.07 -18.92
C GLN A 143 -2.12 22.14 -17.84
N GLU A 144 -1.43 22.05 -16.71
CA GLU A 144 -1.55 22.97 -15.56
C GLU A 144 -0.43 24.03 -15.52
N GLU A 145 0.67 23.84 -16.28
CA GLU A 145 1.77 24.83 -16.35
C GLU A 145 1.32 26.20 -16.88
N GLY A 146 0.17 26.29 -17.53
CA GLY A 146 -0.40 27.55 -18.07
C GLY A 146 -1.39 28.25 -17.13
N LEU A 147 -1.69 27.70 -15.94
CA LEU A 147 -2.67 28.23 -14.98
C LEU A 147 -2.04 28.91 -13.74
N LEU A 148 -0.72 28.84 -13.59
CA LEU A 148 0.07 29.52 -12.55
C LEU A 148 0.89 30.66 -13.18
#